data_e76ea5e2f22ab0e346b984270c495b7f
#
_entry.id   e76ea5e2f22ab0e346b984270c495b7f
#
_cell.length_a   1.000
_cell.length_b   1.000
_cell.length_c   1.000
_cell.angle_alpha   90.00
_cell.angle_beta   90.00
_cell.angle_gamma   90.00
#
_symmetry.space_group_name_H-M   'P 1'
#
loop_
_entity.id
_entity.type
_entity.pdbx_description
1 polymer ?
#
loop_
_entity_poly.entity_id
_entity_poly.type
_entity_poly.pdbx_seq_one_letter_code
_entity_poly.pdbx_strand_id
1 'polypeptide(L)'
;MISAPQPEAVEAGLEAFKRSGNVMDAAIAAALVQTVVDPQMCGIAGFGSMQIIRPQDGESLFIDFHGSAPLSVTPDMWEQLIERECDDGFGFVLKGRVNEFGYTSMTTPMTLRALDQALSSYGTMSLAEVMTVSYTHLTCRR
;
A
#
# COMPACT_ATOMS: atom_id res chain seq x y z
N MET A 1 -19.84 -6.14 2.14
CA MET A 1 -19.48 -6.01 0.70
C MET A 1 -18.00 -5.75 0.62
N ILE A 2 -17.30 -6.38 -0.33
CA ILE A 2 -15.90 -6.10 -0.67
C ILE A 2 -15.84 -5.64 -2.12
N SER A 3 -15.05 -4.63 -2.41
CA SER A 3 -14.78 -4.15 -3.77
C SER A 3 -13.27 -3.90 -3.92
N ALA A 4 -12.69 -4.40 -4.99
CA ALA A 4 -11.30 -4.18 -5.38
C ALA A 4 -11.20 -4.21 -6.91
N PRO A 5 -10.16 -3.61 -7.51
CA PRO A 5 -9.99 -3.63 -8.96
C PRO A 5 -9.86 -5.04 -9.55
N GLN A 6 -9.17 -5.96 -8.85
CA GLN A 6 -8.92 -7.32 -9.29
C GLN A 6 -9.80 -8.33 -8.55
N PRO A 7 -10.44 -9.29 -9.27
CA PRO A 7 -11.30 -10.30 -8.68
C PRO A 7 -10.61 -11.15 -7.60
N GLU A 8 -9.33 -11.46 -7.78
CA GLU A 8 -8.54 -12.24 -6.84
C GLU A 8 -8.45 -11.57 -5.45
N ALA A 9 -8.34 -10.25 -5.42
CA ALA A 9 -8.32 -9.48 -4.19
C ALA A 9 -9.67 -9.55 -3.47
N VAL A 10 -10.79 -9.47 -4.22
CA VAL A 10 -12.14 -9.63 -3.67
C VAL A 10 -12.33 -11.02 -3.08
N GLU A 11 -11.88 -12.05 -3.79
CA GLU A 11 -11.99 -13.45 -3.35
C GLU A 11 -11.18 -13.70 -2.06
N ALA A 12 -9.98 -13.14 -1.94
CA ALA A 12 -9.18 -13.23 -0.73
C ALA A 12 -9.87 -12.59 0.48
N GLY A 13 -10.45 -11.42 0.29
CA GLY A 13 -11.23 -10.78 1.35
C GLY A 13 -12.47 -11.59 1.75
N LEU A 14 -13.17 -12.21 0.80
CA LEU A 14 -14.29 -13.11 1.09
C LEU A 14 -13.84 -14.35 1.86
N GLU A 15 -12.66 -14.90 1.54
CA GLU A 15 -12.11 -16.04 2.25
C GLU A 15 -11.73 -15.69 3.70
N ALA A 16 -11.21 -14.49 3.96
CA ALA A 16 -10.99 -14.01 5.32
C ALA A 16 -12.30 -13.97 6.14
N PHE A 17 -13.39 -13.51 5.54
CA PHE A 17 -14.71 -13.58 6.19
C PHE A 17 -15.18 -15.00 6.47
N LYS A 18 -14.99 -15.95 5.55
CA LYS A 18 -15.33 -17.36 5.75
C LYS A 18 -14.56 -17.99 6.91
N ARG A 19 -13.36 -17.51 7.19
CA ARG A 19 -12.54 -17.92 8.34
C ARG A 19 -12.84 -17.14 9.62
N SER A 20 -14.00 -16.51 9.68
CA SER A 20 -14.46 -15.72 10.82
C SER A 20 -13.66 -14.43 11.09
N GLY A 21 -12.89 -13.96 10.12
CA GLY A 21 -12.25 -12.66 10.16
C GLY A 21 -13.26 -11.51 10.10
N ASN A 22 -12.86 -10.36 10.60
CA ASN A 22 -13.68 -9.15 10.55
C ASN A 22 -13.42 -8.34 9.26
N VAL A 23 -13.99 -7.15 9.17
CA VAL A 23 -13.86 -6.25 8.01
C VAL A 23 -12.41 -5.85 7.75
N MET A 24 -11.61 -5.65 8.82
CA MET A 24 -10.20 -5.30 8.70
C MET A 24 -9.38 -6.46 8.13
N ASP A 25 -9.60 -7.67 8.65
CA ASP A 25 -8.93 -8.88 8.15
C ASP A 25 -9.20 -9.08 6.65
N ALA A 26 -10.44 -8.89 6.25
CA ALA A 26 -10.84 -9.00 4.85
C ALA A 26 -10.21 -7.90 3.96
N ALA A 27 -10.15 -6.67 4.45
CA ALA A 27 -9.54 -5.55 3.73
C ALA A 27 -8.03 -5.76 3.56
N ILE A 28 -7.34 -6.23 4.61
CA ILE A 28 -5.90 -6.48 4.55
C ILE A 28 -5.58 -7.70 3.67
N ALA A 29 -6.39 -8.77 3.72
CA ALA A 29 -6.25 -9.92 2.82
C ALA A 29 -6.37 -9.49 1.35
N ALA A 30 -7.38 -8.69 1.03
CA ALA A 30 -7.57 -8.14 -0.30
C ALA A 30 -6.38 -7.24 -0.72
N ALA A 31 -5.92 -6.35 0.18
CA ALA A 31 -4.79 -5.47 -0.09
C ALA A 31 -3.49 -6.26 -0.38
N LEU A 32 -3.19 -7.30 0.40
CA LEU A 32 -2.00 -8.14 0.18
C LEU A 32 -2.05 -8.87 -1.16
N VAL A 33 -3.20 -9.41 -1.56
CA VAL A 33 -3.35 -10.01 -2.91
C VAL A 33 -3.18 -8.95 -3.98
N GLN A 34 -3.75 -7.75 -3.79
CA GLN A 34 -3.61 -6.64 -4.73
C GLN A 34 -2.15 -6.30 -5.00
N THR A 35 -1.27 -6.35 -3.98
CA THR A 35 0.17 -6.07 -4.16
C THR A 35 0.88 -7.07 -5.09
N VAL A 36 0.30 -8.25 -5.30
CA VAL A 36 0.86 -9.30 -6.15
C VAL A 36 0.26 -9.31 -7.54
N VAL A 37 -1.06 -9.11 -7.63
CA VAL A 37 -1.78 -9.19 -8.92
C VAL A 37 -1.72 -7.90 -9.72
N ASP A 38 -1.45 -6.79 -9.04
CA ASP A 38 -1.28 -5.47 -9.66
C ASP A 38 -0.09 -4.70 -9.05
N PRO A 39 1.14 -5.26 -9.16
CA PRO A 39 2.31 -4.70 -8.48
C PRO A 39 2.73 -3.32 -9.01
N GLN A 40 2.31 -2.97 -10.21
CA GLN A 40 2.60 -1.67 -10.81
C GLN A 40 1.84 -0.55 -10.09
N MET A 41 0.60 -0.79 -9.70
CA MET A 41 -0.26 0.22 -9.07
C MET A 41 -0.27 0.13 -7.54
N CYS A 42 -0.09 -1.07 -6.98
CA CYS A 42 -0.29 -1.35 -5.57
C CYS A 42 0.86 -2.16 -4.94
N GLY A 43 2.12 -1.88 -5.31
CA GLY A 43 3.26 -2.66 -4.84
C GLY A 43 3.42 -2.68 -3.31
N ILE A 44 3.92 -3.80 -2.77
CA ILE A 44 4.13 -4.00 -1.32
C ILE A 44 5.11 -2.99 -0.71
N ALA A 45 6.04 -2.48 -1.51
CA ALA A 45 7.00 -1.45 -1.14
C ALA A 45 6.52 -0.03 -1.52
N GLY A 46 5.24 0.13 -1.77
CA GLY A 46 4.63 1.39 -2.15
C GLY A 46 4.21 2.25 -0.97
N PHE A 47 3.21 3.05 -1.23
CA PHE A 47 2.63 4.01 -0.29
C PHE A 47 1.11 4.12 -0.53
N GLY A 48 0.42 4.85 0.34
CA GLY A 48 -1.01 5.10 0.21
C GLY A 48 -1.61 5.68 1.46
N SER A 49 -2.91 5.51 1.57
CA SER A 49 -3.66 5.92 2.75
C SER A 49 -4.82 4.94 3.00
N MET A 50 -5.27 4.89 4.24
CA MET A 50 -6.41 4.07 4.65
C MET A 50 -7.34 4.89 5.53
N GLN A 51 -8.62 4.92 5.19
CA GLN A 51 -9.66 5.47 6.06
C GLN A 51 -10.43 4.32 6.71
N ILE A 52 -10.58 4.39 8.03
CA ILE A 52 -11.29 3.41 8.83
C ILE A 52 -12.45 4.13 9.50
N ILE A 53 -13.66 3.68 9.23
CA ILE A 53 -14.88 4.22 9.83
C ILE A 53 -15.48 3.15 10.73
N ARG A 54 -15.68 3.49 12.01
CA ARG A 54 -16.24 2.63 13.04
C ARG A 54 -17.51 3.28 13.61
N PRO A 55 -18.67 3.09 12.95
CA PRO A 55 -19.92 3.74 13.35
C PRO A 55 -20.35 3.41 14.77
N GLN A 56 -20.06 2.19 15.24
CA GLN A 56 -20.41 1.72 16.60
C GLN A 56 -19.69 2.53 17.69
N ASP A 57 -18.49 3.04 17.40
CA ASP A 57 -17.68 3.81 18.35
C ASP A 57 -17.71 5.32 18.05
N GLY A 58 -18.34 5.71 16.95
CA GLY A 58 -18.33 7.09 16.43
C GLY A 58 -16.96 7.53 15.93
N GLU A 59 -16.05 6.59 15.68
CA GLU A 59 -14.68 6.89 15.27
C GLU A 59 -14.52 6.93 13.74
N SER A 60 -13.73 7.90 13.28
CA SER A 60 -13.21 7.97 11.91
C SER A 60 -11.72 8.21 12.00
N LEU A 61 -10.94 7.30 11.48
CA LEU A 61 -9.49 7.25 11.57
C LEU A 61 -8.87 7.30 10.17
N PHE A 62 -7.74 7.95 10.06
CA PHE A 62 -6.97 8.02 8.83
C PHE A 62 -5.53 7.57 9.10
N ILE A 63 -5.08 6.56 8.38
CA ILE A 63 -3.69 6.11 8.41
C ILE A 63 -3.04 6.61 7.12
N ASP A 64 -2.13 7.56 7.26
CA ASP A 64 -1.28 8.03 6.18
C ASP A 64 0.01 7.22 6.17
N PHE A 65 0.26 6.53 5.05
CA PHE A 65 1.47 5.76 4.84
C PHE A 65 2.14 6.12 3.50
N HIS A 66 2.04 7.38 3.12
CA HIS A 66 2.86 7.91 2.04
C HIS A 66 4.34 7.78 2.40
N GLY A 67 5.15 7.48 1.40
CA GLY A 67 6.58 7.26 1.61
C GLY A 67 7.27 8.52 2.14
N SER A 68 7.93 8.38 3.28
CA SER A 68 8.74 9.47 3.82
C SER A 68 10.01 9.65 3.01
N ALA A 69 10.44 10.89 2.83
CA ALA A 69 11.74 11.19 2.26
C ALA A 69 12.86 10.62 3.17
N PRO A 70 13.92 10.04 2.61
CA PRO A 70 15.11 9.66 3.37
C PRO A 70 15.71 10.83 4.15
N LEU A 71 16.36 10.55 5.30
CA LEU A 71 16.97 11.58 6.15
C LEU A 71 18.08 12.39 5.46
N SER A 72 18.65 11.87 4.38
CA SER A 72 19.68 12.52 3.57
C SER A 72 19.13 13.52 2.55
N VAL A 73 17.81 13.62 2.39
CA VAL A 73 17.19 14.56 1.45
C VAL A 73 17.26 15.96 2.02
N THR A 74 17.75 16.90 1.18
CA THR A 74 17.74 18.34 1.47
C THR A 74 16.91 19.09 0.43
N PRO A 75 16.33 20.24 0.76
CA PRO A 75 15.46 20.98 -0.15
C PRO A 75 16.12 21.37 -1.49
N ASP A 76 17.43 21.52 -1.50
CA ASP A 76 18.25 22.02 -2.60
C ASP A 76 19.06 20.93 -3.31
N MET A 77 18.93 19.66 -2.89
CA MET A 77 19.79 18.56 -3.38
C MET A 77 19.79 18.37 -4.91
N TRP A 78 18.75 18.81 -5.58
CA TRP A 78 18.61 18.68 -7.04
C TRP A 78 18.53 20.01 -7.79
N GLU A 79 18.62 21.14 -7.10
CA GLU A 79 18.45 22.47 -7.71
C GLU A 79 19.33 22.67 -8.95
N GLN A 80 20.59 22.27 -8.87
CA GLN A 80 21.55 22.41 -9.98
C GLN A 80 21.39 21.35 -11.09
N LEU A 81 20.51 20.39 -10.90
CA LEU A 81 20.21 19.33 -11.86
C LEU A 81 18.93 19.59 -12.66
N ILE A 82 18.21 20.67 -12.35
CA ILE A 82 16.95 21.02 -13.05
C ILE A 82 17.27 21.40 -14.49
N GLU A 83 16.67 20.69 -15.45
CA GLU A 83 16.77 20.99 -16.88
C GLU A 83 15.56 21.77 -17.38
N ARG A 84 14.36 21.36 -16.96
CA ARG A 84 13.10 22.01 -17.31
C ARG A 84 11.96 21.55 -16.39
N GLU A 85 10.87 22.29 -16.39
CA GLU A 85 9.61 21.85 -15.80
C GLU A 85 8.98 20.72 -16.62
N CYS A 86 8.28 19.80 -15.98
CA CYS A 86 7.50 18.76 -16.66
C CYS A 86 6.34 19.37 -17.44
N ASP A 87 5.97 18.75 -18.57
CA ASP A 87 4.94 19.28 -19.46
C ASP A 87 3.54 19.32 -18.82
N ASP A 88 3.32 18.51 -17.76
CA ASP A 88 2.10 18.47 -16.97
C ASP A 88 2.10 19.46 -15.79
N GLY A 89 3.18 20.18 -15.55
CA GLY A 89 3.35 21.14 -14.46
C GLY A 89 3.57 20.50 -13.08
N PHE A 90 3.73 19.17 -13.00
CA PHE A 90 3.89 18.43 -11.74
C PHE A 90 5.34 18.00 -11.49
N GLY A 91 6.27 18.95 -11.49
CA GLY A 91 7.65 18.69 -11.12
C GLY A 91 8.65 19.08 -12.19
N PHE A 92 9.86 18.53 -12.10
CA PHE A 92 11.00 18.91 -12.93
C PHE A 92 11.66 17.70 -13.56
N VAL A 93 12.08 17.85 -14.80
CA VAL A 93 13.00 16.93 -15.45
C VAL A 93 14.41 17.25 -14.96
N LEU A 94 15.08 16.28 -14.37
CA LEU A 94 16.42 16.43 -13.84
C LEU A 94 17.45 15.75 -14.73
N LYS A 95 18.64 16.32 -14.78
CA LYS A 95 19.79 15.72 -15.47
C LYS A 95 20.04 14.31 -14.96
N GLY A 96 20.10 13.36 -15.88
CA GLY A 96 20.26 11.94 -15.55
C GLY A 96 19.04 11.28 -14.91
N ARG A 97 17.92 11.99 -14.83
CA ARG A 97 16.64 11.49 -14.25
C ARG A 97 16.82 10.91 -12.85
N VAL A 98 17.66 11.52 -12.03
CA VAL A 98 18.04 11.03 -10.68
C VAL A 98 16.87 11.01 -9.68
N ASN A 99 15.79 11.73 -9.98
CA ASN A 99 14.53 11.73 -9.25
C ASN A 99 13.57 10.61 -9.68
N GLU A 100 13.87 9.90 -10.77
CA GLU A 100 13.01 8.84 -11.29
C GLU A 100 13.66 7.46 -11.17
N PHE A 101 14.97 7.39 -11.24
CA PHE A 101 15.73 6.14 -11.25
C PHE A 101 16.86 6.12 -10.21
N GLY A 102 17.07 4.94 -9.63
CA GLY A 102 18.17 4.68 -8.73
C GLY A 102 17.87 5.01 -7.27
N TYR A 103 18.90 5.03 -6.46
CA TYR A 103 18.76 5.13 -4.99
C TYR A 103 18.20 6.47 -4.52
N THR A 104 18.42 7.54 -5.29
CA THR A 104 17.96 8.89 -4.95
C THR A 104 16.48 9.13 -5.23
N SER A 105 15.82 8.23 -5.98
CA SER A 105 14.40 8.32 -6.30
C SER A 105 13.50 7.54 -5.33
N MET A 106 14.10 6.78 -4.39
CA MET A 106 13.34 5.93 -3.50
C MET A 106 12.90 6.69 -2.24
N THR A 107 11.64 6.49 -1.86
CA THR A 107 11.11 6.86 -0.54
C THR A 107 11.15 5.66 0.41
N THR A 108 11.00 5.91 1.70
CA THR A 108 10.88 4.82 2.69
C THR A 108 9.54 4.11 2.48
N PRO A 109 9.52 2.80 2.17
CA PRO A 109 8.27 2.07 1.90
C PRO A 109 7.48 1.87 3.19
N MET A 110 6.19 2.19 3.18
CA MET A 110 5.36 2.17 4.39
C MET A 110 4.16 1.24 4.29
N THR A 111 3.85 0.71 3.11
CA THR A 111 2.63 -0.11 2.88
C THR A 111 2.53 -1.27 3.86
N LEU A 112 3.52 -2.16 3.92
CA LEU A 112 3.44 -3.36 4.75
C LEU A 112 3.31 -3.01 6.24
N ARG A 113 4.03 -1.98 6.71
CA ARG A 113 3.94 -1.52 8.09
C ARG A 113 2.54 -0.99 8.43
N ALA A 114 1.92 -0.25 7.51
CA ALA A 114 0.57 0.27 7.71
C ALA A 114 -0.47 -0.84 7.75
N LEU A 115 -0.37 -1.82 6.85
CA LEU A 115 -1.26 -2.98 6.84
C LEU A 115 -1.14 -3.79 8.13
N ASP A 116 0.08 -4.06 8.61
CA ASP A 116 0.34 -4.76 9.87
C ASP A 116 -0.19 -3.97 11.07
N GLN A 117 0.02 -2.67 11.12
CA GLN A 117 -0.49 -1.81 12.18
C GLN A 117 -2.02 -1.78 12.21
N ALA A 118 -2.67 -1.64 11.06
CA ALA A 118 -4.12 -1.64 10.96
C ALA A 118 -4.70 -2.99 11.40
N LEU A 119 -4.11 -4.09 10.94
CA LEU A 119 -4.50 -5.45 11.32
C LEU A 119 -4.34 -5.68 12.82
N SER A 120 -3.19 -5.33 13.39
CA SER A 120 -2.90 -5.50 14.83
C SER A 120 -3.82 -4.67 15.72
N SER A 121 -4.29 -3.50 15.24
CA SER A 121 -5.15 -2.61 16.03
C SER A 121 -6.63 -2.93 15.88
N TYR A 122 -7.07 -3.44 14.74
CA TYR A 122 -8.49 -3.54 14.40
C TYR A 122 -8.90 -4.90 13.82
N GLY A 123 -7.95 -5.76 13.48
CA GLY A 123 -8.20 -7.12 12.99
C GLY A 123 -8.42 -8.12 14.13
N THR A 124 -8.82 -9.30 13.76
CA THR A 124 -8.97 -10.47 14.65
C THR A 124 -8.03 -11.61 14.29
N MET A 125 -7.46 -11.57 13.08
CA MET A 125 -6.47 -12.53 12.59
C MET A 125 -5.06 -11.97 12.73
N SER A 126 -4.08 -12.85 12.88
CA SER A 126 -2.66 -12.47 12.79
C SER A 126 -2.25 -12.17 11.35
N LEU A 127 -1.17 -11.41 11.16
CA LEU A 127 -0.61 -11.15 9.83
C LEU A 127 -0.26 -12.47 9.11
N ALA A 128 0.27 -13.47 9.81
CA ALA A 128 0.59 -14.77 9.24
C ALA A 128 -0.64 -15.51 8.71
N GLU A 129 -1.76 -15.46 9.43
CA GLU A 129 -3.02 -16.05 8.99
C GLU A 129 -3.57 -15.34 7.76
N VAL A 130 -3.58 -14.01 7.74
CA VAL A 130 -4.05 -13.21 6.60
C VAL A 130 -3.15 -13.42 5.37
N MET A 131 -1.83 -13.48 5.56
CA MET A 131 -0.89 -13.81 4.47
C MET A 131 -1.11 -15.22 3.93
N THR A 132 -1.45 -16.20 4.79
CA THR A 132 -1.77 -17.56 4.35
C THR A 132 -3.04 -17.60 3.50
N VAL A 133 -4.06 -16.83 3.86
CA VAL A 133 -5.27 -16.65 3.02
C VAL A 133 -4.88 -16.13 1.64
N SER A 134 -4.10 -15.07 1.60
CA SER A 134 -3.64 -14.42 0.36
C SER A 134 -2.82 -15.36 -0.52
N TYR A 135 -1.85 -16.07 0.07
CA TYR A 135 -0.99 -17.03 -0.64
C TYR A 135 -1.78 -18.21 -1.22
N THR A 136 -2.72 -18.76 -0.47
CA THR A 136 -3.54 -19.90 -0.92
C THR A 136 -4.36 -19.51 -2.13
N HIS A 137 -4.92 -18.31 -2.18
CA HIS A 137 -5.69 -17.83 -3.33
C HIS A 137 -4.85 -17.72 -4.61
N LEU A 138 -3.60 -17.27 -4.50
CA LEU A 138 -2.71 -17.11 -5.65
C LEU A 138 -2.18 -18.45 -6.19
N THR A 139 -2.05 -19.47 -5.33
CA THR A 139 -1.49 -20.79 -5.71
C THR A 139 -2.53 -21.79 -6.21
N CYS A 140 -3.80 -21.68 -5.83
CA CYS A 140 -4.86 -22.60 -6.25
C CYS A 140 -5.34 -22.40 -7.70
N ARG A 141 -4.84 -21.40 -8.41
CA ARG A 141 -5.21 -21.12 -9.81
C ARG A 141 -4.20 -21.61 -10.87
N ARG A 142 -3.27 -22.48 -10.50
CA ARG A 142 -2.40 -23.16 -11.48
C ARG A 142 -2.96 -24.48 -11.90
#